data_6495527b33d5c4be0991cab94767a139
#
_entry.id   6495527b33d5c4be0991cab94767a139
#
_cell.length_a   1.000
_cell.length_b   1.000
_cell.length_c   1.000
_cell.angle_alpha   90.00
_cell.angle_beta   90.00
_cell.angle_gamma   90.00
#
_symmetry.space_group_name_H-M   'P 1'
#
loop_
_entity.id
_entity.type
_entity.pdbx_description
1 polymer ?
#
loop_
_entity_poly.entity_id
_entity_poly.type
_entity_poly.pdbx_seq_one_letter_code
_entity_poly.pdbx_strand_id
1 'polypeptide(L)'
;MKTLFKNANLINELGDVLTNQNLLVVDGKIAEIGENLCCDDAETIDCTDRFITPGFASMHNHSPMNIFKGIAEDVHIDDWFNKELWPYESKMQDEDIYWGAKLACAEMINNGITAFADHYFKGHLIAQACQETGIKGDIAWT
;
A
#
# COMPACT_ATOMS: atom_id res chain seq x y z
N MET A 1 -3.48 -20.69 6.77
CA MET A 1 -4.84 -20.08 6.67
C MET A 1 -5.31 -20.17 5.23
N LYS A 2 -6.59 -20.57 5.00
CA LYS A 2 -7.17 -20.65 3.64
C LYS A 2 -8.33 -19.69 3.52
N THR A 3 -8.39 -18.95 2.43
CA THR A 3 -9.49 -18.03 2.10
C THR A 3 -9.93 -18.26 0.66
N LEU A 4 -11.22 -18.47 0.45
CA LEU A 4 -11.84 -18.67 -0.86
C LEU A 4 -12.71 -17.45 -1.21
N PHE A 5 -12.28 -16.66 -2.18
CA PHE A 5 -13.07 -15.60 -2.76
C PHE A 5 -13.93 -16.17 -3.87
N LYS A 6 -15.27 -16.01 -3.80
CA LYS A 6 -16.22 -16.57 -4.77
C LYS A 6 -16.88 -15.51 -5.62
N ASN A 7 -17.22 -15.88 -6.85
CA ASN A 7 -18.02 -15.11 -7.80
C ASN A 7 -17.39 -13.75 -8.18
N ALA A 8 -16.06 -13.63 -8.13
CA ALA A 8 -15.37 -12.39 -8.44
C ALA A 8 -15.16 -12.18 -9.94
N ASN A 9 -15.06 -10.91 -10.32
CA ASN A 9 -14.46 -10.54 -11.59
C ASN A 9 -12.96 -10.29 -11.35
N LEU A 10 -12.08 -11.08 -11.98
CA LEU A 10 -10.64 -10.93 -11.81
C LEU A 10 -10.07 -10.10 -12.95
N ILE A 11 -9.20 -9.14 -12.62
CA ILE A 11 -8.38 -8.45 -13.61
C ILE A 11 -6.96 -9.01 -13.46
N ASN A 12 -6.45 -9.60 -14.55
CA ASN A 12 -5.09 -10.15 -14.57
C ASN A 12 -4.04 -9.07 -14.87
N GLU A 13 -2.77 -9.47 -14.89
CA GLU A 13 -1.64 -8.59 -15.17
C GLU A 13 -1.60 -8.03 -16.61
N LEU A 14 -2.38 -8.59 -17.52
CA LEU A 14 -2.54 -8.13 -18.90
C LEU A 14 -3.71 -7.16 -19.04
N GLY A 15 -4.53 -6.99 -17.99
CA GLY A 15 -5.74 -6.19 -18.03
C GLY A 15 -6.97 -6.92 -18.52
N ASP A 16 -6.90 -8.23 -18.76
CA ASP A 16 -8.06 -9.01 -19.15
C ASP A 16 -9.00 -9.21 -17.96
N VAL A 17 -10.30 -9.18 -18.22
CA VAL A 17 -11.34 -9.41 -17.22
C VAL A 17 -11.86 -10.84 -17.35
N LEU A 18 -11.62 -11.64 -16.31
CA LEU A 18 -12.15 -12.98 -16.16
C LEU A 18 -13.36 -12.92 -15.24
N THR A 19 -14.55 -13.12 -15.77
CA THR A 19 -15.80 -13.02 -15.00
C THR A 19 -16.12 -14.29 -14.23
N ASN A 20 -16.84 -14.14 -13.11
CA ASN A 20 -17.37 -15.24 -12.30
C ASN A 20 -16.32 -16.28 -11.88
N GLN A 21 -15.18 -15.80 -11.40
CA GLN A 21 -14.09 -16.65 -10.95
C GLN A 21 -14.10 -16.83 -9.43
N ASN A 22 -13.65 -18.00 -8.99
CA ASN A 22 -13.28 -18.24 -7.61
C ASN A 22 -11.76 -18.22 -7.49
N LEU A 23 -11.26 -17.66 -6.40
CA LEU A 23 -9.82 -17.54 -6.14
C LEU A 23 -9.52 -18.08 -4.74
N LEU A 24 -8.68 -19.12 -4.67
CA LEU A 24 -8.22 -19.70 -3.41
C LEU A 24 -6.85 -19.13 -3.03
N VAL A 25 -6.80 -18.57 -1.83
CA VAL A 25 -5.55 -18.12 -1.20
C VAL A 25 -5.20 -19.07 -0.05
N VAL A 26 -3.97 -19.59 -0.07
CA VAL A 26 -3.42 -20.44 1.00
C VAL A 26 -2.13 -19.82 1.50
N ASP A 27 -2.08 -19.54 2.80
CA ASP A 27 -0.92 -18.97 3.48
C ASP A 27 -0.37 -17.70 2.77
N GLY A 28 -1.28 -16.80 2.35
CA GLY A 28 -0.97 -15.54 1.71
C GLY A 28 -0.56 -15.65 0.24
N LYS A 29 -0.71 -16.81 -0.39
CA LYS A 29 -0.40 -17.02 -1.82
C LYS A 29 -1.63 -17.48 -2.58
N ILE A 30 -1.79 -17.03 -3.81
CA ILE A 30 -2.79 -17.54 -4.73
C ILE A 30 -2.41 -18.99 -5.04
N ALA A 31 -3.28 -19.92 -4.66
CA ALA A 31 -3.10 -21.35 -4.88
C ALA A 31 -3.80 -21.82 -6.16
N GLU A 32 -5.00 -21.31 -6.43
CA GLU A 32 -5.78 -21.71 -7.59
C GLU A 32 -6.81 -20.65 -7.97
N ILE A 33 -7.15 -20.58 -9.26
CA ILE A 33 -8.21 -19.74 -9.83
C ILE A 33 -9.05 -20.62 -10.75
N GLY A 34 -10.38 -20.52 -10.65
CA GLY A 34 -11.31 -21.27 -11.52
C GLY A 34 -12.77 -21.05 -11.18
N GLU A 35 -13.65 -21.26 -12.15
CA GLU A 35 -15.09 -21.00 -12.02
C GLU A 35 -15.79 -21.91 -10.97
N ASN A 36 -15.40 -23.17 -10.87
CA ASN A 36 -16.05 -24.17 -10.01
C ASN A 36 -15.19 -24.59 -8.82
N LEU A 37 -14.25 -23.73 -8.42
CA LEU A 37 -13.34 -24.03 -7.32
C LEU A 37 -14.08 -24.03 -5.99
N CYS A 38 -13.90 -25.09 -5.20
CA CYS A 38 -14.44 -25.25 -3.85
C CYS A 38 -13.33 -25.63 -2.87
N CYS A 39 -13.46 -25.19 -1.62
CA CYS A 39 -12.56 -25.56 -0.54
C CYS A 39 -13.35 -25.50 0.77
N ASP A 40 -13.75 -26.68 1.27
CA ASP A 40 -14.67 -26.80 2.42
C ASP A 40 -14.07 -26.30 3.74
N ASP A 41 -12.74 -26.30 3.86
CA ASP A 41 -12.00 -25.85 5.03
C ASP A 41 -11.46 -24.41 4.91
N ALA A 42 -11.93 -23.65 3.91
CA ALA A 42 -11.56 -22.25 3.72
C ALA A 42 -12.63 -21.29 4.26
N GLU A 43 -12.18 -20.16 4.81
CA GLU A 43 -13.05 -19.00 5.01
C GLU A 43 -13.54 -18.51 3.66
N THR A 44 -14.86 -18.41 3.45
CA THR A 44 -15.43 -18.01 2.17
C THR A 44 -15.90 -16.56 2.21
N ILE A 45 -15.47 -15.78 1.20
CA ILE A 45 -15.87 -14.39 0.98
C ILE A 45 -16.61 -14.31 -0.35
N ASP A 46 -17.86 -13.88 -0.34
CA ASP A 46 -18.63 -13.63 -1.56
C ASP A 46 -18.21 -12.29 -2.19
N CYS A 47 -17.77 -12.37 -3.42
CA CYS A 47 -17.31 -11.25 -4.23
C CYS A 47 -18.23 -10.98 -5.44
N THR A 48 -19.50 -11.37 -5.37
CA THR A 48 -20.48 -11.05 -6.40
C THR A 48 -20.49 -9.54 -6.68
N ASP A 49 -20.42 -9.15 -7.96
CA ASP A 49 -20.33 -7.77 -8.44
C ASP A 49 -19.08 -6.99 -7.98
N ARG A 50 -18.05 -7.70 -7.51
CA ARG A 50 -16.77 -7.10 -7.13
C ARG A 50 -15.65 -7.49 -8.09
N PHE A 51 -14.65 -6.62 -8.14
CA PHE A 51 -13.42 -6.89 -8.85
C PHE A 51 -12.30 -7.23 -7.86
N ILE A 52 -11.49 -8.22 -8.23
CA ILE A 52 -10.20 -8.50 -7.59
C ILE A 52 -9.12 -8.18 -8.62
N THR A 53 -8.18 -7.33 -8.22
CA THR A 53 -7.08 -6.86 -9.06
C THR A 53 -5.75 -7.10 -8.35
N PRO A 54 -4.62 -7.13 -9.07
CA PRO A 54 -3.32 -6.93 -8.44
C PRO A 54 -3.32 -5.63 -7.63
N GLY A 55 -2.62 -5.62 -6.49
CA GLY A 55 -2.47 -4.41 -5.69
C GLY A 55 -1.69 -3.33 -6.44
N PHE A 56 -2.01 -2.08 -6.19
CA PHE A 56 -1.29 -0.95 -6.80
C PHE A 56 0.11 -0.81 -6.19
N ALA A 57 1.03 -0.25 -6.99
CA ALA A 57 2.36 0.14 -6.56
C ALA A 57 2.52 1.65 -6.70
N SER A 58 2.93 2.33 -5.61
CA SER A 58 3.29 3.75 -5.64
C SER A 58 4.79 3.89 -5.82
N MET A 59 5.23 4.40 -6.98
CA MET A 59 6.65 4.40 -7.37
C MET A 59 7.40 5.66 -6.96
N HIS A 60 6.77 6.60 -6.25
CA HIS A 60 7.41 7.80 -5.75
C HIS A 60 6.74 8.26 -4.46
N ASN A 61 7.47 8.17 -3.35
CA ASN A 61 6.98 8.62 -2.05
C ASN A 61 8.09 9.27 -1.24
N HIS A 62 7.64 10.07 -0.28
CA HIS A 62 8.37 10.59 0.86
C HIS A 62 7.48 10.34 2.08
N SER A 63 7.30 9.09 2.44
CA SER A 63 6.22 8.64 3.34
C SER A 63 6.18 9.35 4.69
N PRO A 64 7.31 9.71 5.35
CA PRO A 64 7.27 10.48 6.60
C PRO A 64 6.61 11.84 6.46
N MET A 65 6.65 12.46 5.25
CA MET A 65 6.04 13.76 5.00
C MET A 65 4.50 13.75 5.10
N ASN A 66 3.90 12.58 5.25
CA ASN A 66 2.46 12.45 5.42
C ASN A 66 1.90 13.23 6.62
N ILE A 67 2.73 13.51 7.62
CA ILE A 67 2.36 14.37 8.76
C ILE A 67 2.26 15.86 8.39
N PHE A 68 2.77 16.26 7.22
CA PHE A 68 2.79 17.65 6.75
C PHE A 68 1.63 18.00 5.81
N LYS A 69 0.64 17.14 5.67
CA LYS A 69 -0.54 17.43 4.85
C LYS A 69 -1.18 18.76 5.23
N GLY A 70 -1.38 19.63 4.25
CA GLY A 70 -2.01 20.95 4.43
C GLY A 70 -1.08 22.06 4.92
N ILE A 71 0.23 21.81 5.11
CA ILE A 71 1.16 22.85 5.61
C ILE A 71 1.54 23.86 4.51
N ALA A 72 1.69 23.40 3.28
CA ALA A 72 2.27 24.19 2.20
C ALA A 72 1.40 24.17 0.95
N GLU A 73 0.18 24.69 1.04
CA GLU A 73 -0.76 24.77 -0.07
C GLU A 73 -0.71 26.15 -0.75
N ASP A 74 -0.96 26.16 -2.07
CA ASP A 74 -1.07 27.37 -2.90
C ASP A 74 0.17 28.29 -2.91
N VAL A 75 1.37 27.73 -2.74
CA VAL A 75 2.63 28.45 -2.74
C VAL A 75 3.52 28.07 -3.93
N HIS A 76 4.40 28.96 -4.36
CA HIS A 76 5.38 28.67 -5.39
C HIS A 76 6.38 27.60 -4.90
N ILE A 77 6.89 26.76 -5.82
CA ILE A 77 7.74 25.61 -5.46
C ILE A 77 8.99 25.99 -4.64
N ASP A 78 9.61 27.16 -4.93
CA ASP A 78 10.78 27.61 -4.19
C ASP A 78 10.43 27.98 -2.75
N ASP A 79 9.27 28.59 -2.54
CA ASP A 79 8.75 28.95 -1.22
C ASP A 79 8.25 27.70 -0.49
N TRP A 80 7.59 26.79 -1.22
CA TRP A 80 7.14 25.51 -0.69
C TRP A 80 8.29 24.76 -0.01
N PHE A 81 9.41 24.63 -0.71
CA PHE A 81 10.56 23.89 -0.18
C PHE A 81 11.26 24.64 0.94
N ASN A 82 11.62 25.94 0.71
CA ASN A 82 12.53 26.65 1.58
C ASN A 82 11.86 27.36 2.77
N LYS A 83 10.60 27.81 2.61
CA LYS A 83 9.92 28.62 3.61
C LYS A 83 8.83 27.86 4.36
N GLU A 84 8.13 26.93 3.67
CA GLU A 84 6.99 26.25 4.26
C GLU A 84 7.35 24.88 4.79
N LEU A 85 8.03 24.04 4.01
CA LEU A 85 8.30 22.64 4.39
C LEU A 85 9.56 22.51 5.25
N TRP A 86 10.70 22.99 4.76
CA TRP A 86 12.01 22.82 5.41
C TRP A 86 12.08 23.26 6.87
N PRO A 87 11.43 24.37 7.30
CA PRO A 87 11.41 24.77 8.71
C PRO A 87 10.79 23.73 9.66
N TYR A 88 9.93 22.87 9.16
CA TYR A 88 9.34 21.75 9.93
C TYR A 88 10.15 20.47 9.74
N GLU A 89 10.44 20.11 8.51
CA GLU A 89 11.15 18.89 8.16
C GLU A 89 12.53 18.81 8.84
N SER A 90 13.26 19.91 8.90
CA SER A 90 14.57 19.98 9.57
C SER A 90 14.53 19.74 11.09
N LYS A 91 13.36 19.77 11.70
CA LYS A 91 13.14 19.54 13.12
C LYS A 91 12.60 18.15 13.45
N MET A 92 12.27 17.36 12.44
CA MET A 92 11.72 16.02 12.64
C MET A 92 12.66 15.18 13.48
N GLN A 93 12.07 14.49 14.45
CA GLN A 93 12.75 13.48 15.25
C GLN A 93 12.47 12.08 14.69
N ASP A 94 13.14 11.08 15.21
CA ASP A 94 12.96 9.69 14.80
C ASP A 94 11.50 9.22 14.93
N GLU A 95 10.81 9.66 15.98
CA GLU A 95 9.39 9.35 16.18
C GLU A 95 8.50 9.95 15.10
N ASP A 96 8.76 11.18 14.65
CA ASP A 96 7.98 11.84 13.62
C ASP A 96 8.10 11.09 12.29
N ILE A 97 9.33 10.66 11.95
CA ILE A 97 9.61 9.87 10.76
C ILE A 97 8.91 8.52 10.81
N TYR A 98 9.02 7.81 11.93
CA TYR A 98 8.38 6.51 12.12
C TYR A 98 6.85 6.61 12.01
N TRP A 99 6.22 7.52 12.77
CA TRP A 99 4.76 7.65 12.75
C TRP A 99 4.22 8.23 11.45
N GLY A 100 4.95 9.14 10.80
CA GLY A 100 4.61 9.65 9.48
C GLY A 100 4.62 8.53 8.43
N ALA A 101 5.66 7.71 8.41
CA ALA A 101 5.74 6.54 7.54
C ALA A 101 4.63 5.52 7.85
N LYS A 102 4.35 5.27 9.11
CA LYS A 102 3.30 4.33 9.52
C LYS A 102 1.90 4.80 9.12
N LEU A 103 1.62 6.09 9.25
CA LEU A 103 0.38 6.71 8.75
C LEU A 103 0.26 6.56 7.23
N ALA A 104 1.34 6.84 6.50
CA ALA A 104 1.37 6.67 5.04
C ALA A 104 1.12 5.20 4.64
N CYS A 105 1.74 4.24 5.32
CA CYS A 105 1.50 2.82 5.08
C CYS A 105 0.02 2.45 5.30
N ALA A 106 -0.60 2.94 6.38
CA ALA A 106 -2.01 2.67 6.67
C ALA A 106 -2.93 3.25 5.59
N GLU A 107 -2.68 4.48 5.14
CA GLU A 107 -3.44 5.11 4.05
C GLU A 107 -3.25 4.38 2.72
N MET A 108 -2.01 4.01 2.39
CA MET A 108 -1.71 3.23 1.18
C MET A 108 -2.47 1.90 1.17
N ILE A 109 -2.42 1.14 2.25
CA ILE A 109 -3.13 -0.14 2.37
C ILE A 109 -4.64 0.06 2.22
N ASN A 110 -5.19 1.08 2.89
CA ASN A 110 -6.63 1.39 2.81
C ASN A 110 -7.09 1.77 1.38
N ASN A 111 -6.17 2.25 0.55
CA ASN A 111 -6.42 2.59 -0.85
C ASN A 111 -5.95 1.52 -1.85
N GLY A 112 -5.64 0.30 -1.39
CA GLY A 112 -5.27 -0.82 -2.24
C GLY A 112 -3.84 -0.78 -2.79
N ILE A 113 -2.98 0.08 -2.24
CA ILE A 113 -1.55 0.11 -2.56
C ILE A 113 -0.86 -0.94 -1.68
N THR A 114 -0.19 -1.89 -2.29
CA THR A 114 0.45 -3.03 -1.62
C THR A 114 1.97 -2.97 -1.63
N ALA A 115 2.52 -2.06 -2.44
CA ALA A 115 3.96 -1.82 -2.55
C ALA A 115 4.24 -0.35 -2.85
N PHE A 116 5.38 0.16 -2.37
CA PHE A 116 5.81 1.52 -2.71
C PHE A 116 7.33 1.64 -2.73
N ALA A 117 7.81 2.60 -3.54
CA ALA A 117 9.19 3.05 -3.51
C ALA A 117 9.27 4.36 -2.73
N ASP A 118 10.21 4.45 -1.80
CA ASP A 118 10.41 5.63 -0.95
C ASP A 118 11.85 6.10 -0.97
N HIS A 119 12.02 7.40 -0.83
CA HIS A 119 13.32 8.05 -0.75
C HIS A 119 13.26 9.13 0.33
N TYR A 120 13.89 8.84 1.47
CA TYR A 120 13.89 9.77 2.61
C TYR A 120 15.02 9.46 3.59
N PHE A 121 15.35 10.41 4.46
CA PHE A 121 16.34 10.15 5.51
C PHE A 121 15.80 9.19 6.57
N LYS A 122 16.75 8.49 7.24
CA LYS A 122 16.45 7.46 8.26
C LYS A 122 15.58 6.31 7.73
N GLY A 123 15.89 5.82 6.53
CA GLY A 123 15.15 4.75 5.86
C GLY A 123 14.88 3.50 6.71
N HIS A 124 15.69 3.23 7.75
CA HIS A 124 15.48 2.12 8.68
C HIS A 124 14.16 2.25 9.48
N LEU A 125 13.72 3.48 9.79
CA LEU A 125 12.45 3.72 10.49
C LEU A 125 11.24 3.49 9.54
N ILE A 126 11.41 3.85 8.27
CA ILE A 126 10.42 3.55 7.23
C ILE A 126 10.33 2.03 7.01
N ALA A 127 11.48 1.36 6.93
CA ALA A 127 11.53 -0.10 6.81
C ALA A 127 10.87 -0.80 8.02
N GLN A 128 11.04 -0.28 9.22
CA GLN A 128 10.33 -0.77 10.41
C GLN A 128 8.81 -0.61 10.26
N ALA A 129 8.33 0.55 9.81
CA ALA A 129 6.91 0.78 9.57
C ALA A 129 6.35 -0.19 8.52
N CYS A 130 7.10 -0.46 7.43
CA CYS A 130 6.73 -1.46 6.44
C CYS A 130 6.63 -2.87 7.04
N GLN A 131 7.62 -3.27 7.83
CA GLN A 131 7.64 -4.60 8.46
C GLN A 131 6.45 -4.81 9.40
N GLU A 132 6.08 -3.80 10.16
CA GLU A 132 4.98 -3.88 11.11
C GLU A 132 3.60 -3.81 10.46
N THR A 133 3.47 -3.14 9.33
CA THR A 133 2.19 -3.00 8.60
C THR A 133 2.00 -4.08 7.52
N GLY A 134 3.08 -4.74 7.10
CA GLY A 134 3.06 -5.78 6.08
C GLY A 134 3.07 -5.26 4.64
N ILE A 135 3.08 -3.94 4.41
CA ILE A 135 3.23 -3.37 3.07
C ILE A 135 4.67 -3.59 2.57
N LYS A 136 4.84 -3.76 1.27
CA LYS A 136 6.18 -3.91 0.65
C LYS A 136 6.78 -2.53 0.40
N GLY A 137 7.99 -2.29 0.92
CA GLY A 137 8.73 -1.05 0.68
C GLY A 137 10.06 -1.32 -0.02
N ASP A 138 10.34 -0.54 -1.07
CA ASP A 138 11.67 -0.38 -1.66
C ASP A 138 12.21 0.96 -1.19
N ILE A 139 13.11 0.93 -0.19
CA ILE A 139 13.50 2.11 0.58
C ILE A 139 14.92 2.52 0.19
N ALA A 140 15.02 3.66 -0.49
CA ALA A 140 16.31 4.30 -0.73
C ALA A 140 16.69 5.16 0.48
N TRP A 141 17.95 5.06 0.89
CA TRP A 141 18.49 5.83 1.99
C TRP A 141 19.22 7.07 1.45
N THR A 142 18.98 8.21 2.08
CA THR A 142 19.75 9.45 1.90
C THR A 142 20.44 9.86 3.18
#